data_57ba0a96d437df23c191cd9b633728cf
#
_entry.id   57ba0a96d437df23c191cd9b633728cf
#
_cell.length_a   1.000
_cell.length_b   1.000
_cell.length_c   1.000
_cell.angle_alpha   90.00
_cell.angle_beta   90.00
_cell.angle_gamma   90.00
#
_symmetry.space_group_name_H-M   'P 1'
#
loop_
_entity.id
_entity.type
_entity.pdbx_description
1 polymer ?
#
loop_
_entity_poly.entity_id
_entity_poly.type
_entity_poly.pdbx_seq_one_letter_code
_entity_poly.pdbx_strand_id
1 'polypeptide(L)'
;MEVLKFHFDGSCEPYNPGGRMGFGVHISGHTAGVIHTISETTDFDNGNSNNVAEYRALCLGLEWLIENGYQGNPVQVFGDSMLVINQMNGTWKARGGRYYSDYLRAVELREQFDQVTFTWVRREQNQIADDLSKKVTV
;
A
#
# COMPACT_ATOMS: atom_id res chain seq x y z
N MET A 1 -3.72 -21.00 -11.00
CA MET A 1 -3.76 -20.25 -9.74
C MET A 1 -4.21 -18.84 -10.00
N GLU A 2 -5.13 -18.33 -9.22
CA GLU A 2 -5.70 -16.99 -9.37
C GLU A 2 -4.61 -15.92 -9.26
N VAL A 3 -4.58 -15.01 -10.24
CA VAL A 3 -3.72 -13.82 -10.16
C VAL A 3 -4.47 -12.75 -9.36
N LEU A 4 -3.82 -12.23 -8.33
CA LEU A 4 -4.41 -11.20 -7.49
C LEU A 4 -3.89 -9.83 -7.86
N LYS A 5 -4.77 -8.85 -7.91
CA LYS A 5 -4.44 -7.44 -8.11
C LYS A 5 -4.65 -6.70 -6.80
N PHE A 6 -3.64 -5.97 -6.39
CA PHE A 6 -3.64 -5.23 -5.14
C PHE A 6 -3.31 -3.77 -5.42
N HIS A 7 -4.28 -2.90 -5.19
CA HIS A 7 -4.09 -1.44 -5.28
C HIS A 7 -4.01 -0.86 -3.88
N PHE A 8 -3.03 0.01 -3.65
CA PHE A 8 -2.88 0.68 -2.36
C PHE A 8 -2.73 2.19 -2.56
N ASP A 9 -3.13 2.96 -1.54
CA ASP A 9 -2.92 4.38 -1.47
C ASP A 9 -2.86 4.84 -0.03
N GLY A 10 -2.08 5.89 0.22
CA GLY A 10 -1.97 6.51 1.52
C GLY A 10 -2.15 8.02 1.41
N SER A 11 -2.75 8.62 2.42
CA SER A 11 -2.95 10.06 2.48
C SER A 11 -2.49 10.62 3.83
N CYS A 12 -2.18 11.91 3.86
CA CYS A 12 -1.87 12.62 5.10
C CYS A 12 -2.47 14.02 5.00
N GLU A 13 -3.54 14.26 5.75
CA GLU A 13 -4.34 15.48 5.63
C GLU A 13 -4.79 15.98 7.01
N PRO A 14 -5.04 17.26 7.19
CA PRO A 14 -4.86 18.35 6.23
C PRO A 14 -3.42 18.83 6.14
N TYR A 15 -2.52 18.31 6.99
CA TYR A 15 -1.10 18.68 7.02
C TYR A 15 -0.23 17.50 6.56
N ASN A 16 0.78 17.78 5.78
CA ASN A 16 1.77 16.80 5.37
C ASN A 16 3.17 17.43 5.50
N PRO A 17 3.95 17.11 6.56
CA PRO A 17 3.69 16.11 7.60
C PRO A 17 2.80 16.59 8.74
N GLY A 18 2.45 15.67 9.63
CA GLY A 18 1.79 15.97 10.90
C GLY A 18 0.29 15.82 10.92
N GLY A 19 -0.32 15.53 9.77
CA GLY A 19 -1.77 15.36 9.67
C GLY A 19 -2.24 13.97 10.09
N ARG A 20 -3.48 13.68 9.75
CA ARG A 20 -4.09 12.37 9.91
C ARG A 20 -3.79 11.54 8.67
N MET A 21 -3.31 10.32 8.87
CA MET A 21 -3.08 9.41 7.76
C MET A 21 -4.31 8.59 7.45
N GLY A 22 -4.51 8.30 6.15
CA GLY A 22 -5.50 7.37 5.68
C GLY A 22 -4.85 6.27 4.87
N PHE A 23 -5.36 5.06 4.96
CA PHE A 23 -4.85 3.89 4.25
C PHE A 23 -5.97 3.26 3.44
N GLY A 24 -5.76 3.10 2.14
CA GLY A 24 -6.70 2.45 1.25
C GLY A 24 -6.05 1.24 0.59
N VAL A 25 -6.75 0.11 0.64
CA VAL A 25 -6.32 -1.15 0.01
C VAL A 25 -7.51 -1.77 -0.69
N HIS A 26 -7.29 -2.18 -1.94
CA HIS A 26 -8.29 -2.89 -2.72
C HIS A 26 -7.64 -4.11 -3.35
N ILE A 27 -8.12 -5.29 -2.99
CA ILE A 27 -7.61 -6.56 -3.48
C ILE A 27 -8.70 -7.26 -4.28
N SER A 28 -8.37 -7.66 -5.49
CA SER A 28 -9.28 -8.39 -6.37
C SER A 28 -8.58 -9.56 -7.04
N GLY A 29 -9.35 -10.57 -7.40
CA GLY A 29 -8.88 -11.69 -8.18
C GLY A 29 -9.30 -11.53 -9.64
N HIS A 30 -8.57 -12.16 -10.54
CA HIS A 30 -8.89 -12.12 -11.98
C HIS A 30 -10.29 -12.63 -12.28
N THR A 31 -10.70 -13.72 -11.62
CA THR A 31 -12.02 -14.31 -11.82
C THR A 31 -12.94 -14.10 -10.60
N ALA A 32 -12.39 -13.98 -9.41
CA ALA A 32 -13.18 -13.88 -8.18
C ALA A 32 -13.82 -12.51 -7.96
N GLY A 33 -13.34 -11.46 -8.62
CA GLY A 33 -13.76 -10.09 -8.34
C GLY A 33 -13.12 -9.57 -7.07
N VAL A 34 -13.81 -8.65 -6.36
CA VAL A 34 -13.29 -8.05 -5.14
C VAL A 34 -13.19 -9.10 -4.04
N ILE A 35 -11.98 -9.24 -3.47
CA ILE A 35 -11.70 -10.18 -2.38
C ILE A 35 -11.73 -9.47 -1.04
N HIS A 36 -11.09 -8.29 -0.94
CA HIS A 36 -10.98 -7.57 0.32
C HIS A 36 -10.68 -6.09 0.08
N THR A 37 -11.19 -5.25 0.97
CA THR A 37 -10.84 -3.83 0.99
C THR A 37 -10.47 -3.41 2.41
N ILE A 38 -9.56 -2.44 2.53
CA ILE A 38 -9.19 -1.83 3.80
C ILE A 38 -9.35 -0.31 3.64
N SER A 39 -9.96 0.31 4.64
CA SER A 39 -10.06 1.76 4.74
C SER A 39 -9.90 2.11 6.21
N GLU A 40 -8.73 2.66 6.56
CA GLU A 40 -8.37 2.97 7.95
C GLU A 40 -7.75 4.36 8.04
N THR A 41 -7.88 4.98 9.19
CA THR A 41 -7.28 6.29 9.46
C THR A 41 -6.59 6.29 10.81
N THR A 42 -5.64 7.22 10.98
CA THR A 42 -4.97 7.45 12.26
C THR A 42 -5.35 8.82 12.82
N ASP A 43 -4.94 9.11 14.04
CA ASP A 43 -4.99 10.46 14.59
C ASP A 43 -3.83 11.30 14.05
N PHE A 44 -3.83 12.59 14.38
CA PHE A 44 -2.72 13.49 14.08
C PHE A 44 -1.48 13.04 14.87
N ASP A 45 -0.31 13.12 14.21
CA ASP A 45 0.97 12.80 14.85
C ASP A 45 2.10 13.41 14.04
N ASN A 46 3.13 13.93 14.70
CA ASN A 46 4.26 14.56 14.04
C ASN A 46 5.04 13.59 13.13
N GLY A 47 4.96 12.29 13.40
CA GLY A 47 5.59 11.26 12.57
C GLY A 47 4.84 10.93 11.31
N ASN A 48 3.61 11.41 11.16
CA ASN A 48 2.77 11.11 10.02
C ASN A 48 3.21 11.89 8.79
N SER A 49 3.22 11.22 7.64
CA SER A 49 3.49 11.84 6.35
C SER A 49 2.81 11.05 5.25
N ASN A 50 2.75 11.66 4.07
CA ASN A 50 2.23 11.01 2.87
C ASN A 50 2.99 9.71 2.57
N ASN A 51 4.31 9.76 2.61
CA ASN A 51 5.14 8.59 2.29
C ASN A 51 5.00 7.49 3.33
N VAL A 52 4.88 7.85 4.62
CA VAL A 52 4.59 6.87 5.68
C VAL A 52 3.25 6.20 5.41
N ALA A 53 2.23 6.99 5.07
CA ALA A 53 0.89 6.45 4.79
C ALA A 53 0.90 5.49 3.60
N GLU A 54 1.63 5.83 2.54
CA GLU A 54 1.76 4.97 1.36
C GLU A 54 2.38 3.63 1.72
N TYR A 55 3.50 3.63 2.45
CA TYR A 55 4.14 2.38 2.87
C TYR A 55 3.27 1.57 3.83
N ARG A 56 2.57 2.21 4.75
CA ARG A 56 1.68 1.49 5.68
C ARG A 56 0.50 0.85 4.96
N ALA A 57 -0.07 1.54 3.98
CA ALA A 57 -1.13 0.95 3.16
C ALA A 57 -0.62 -0.29 2.42
N LEU A 58 0.58 -0.21 1.84
CA LEU A 58 1.22 -1.36 1.20
C LEU A 58 1.39 -2.51 2.19
N CYS A 59 1.94 -2.24 3.36
CA CYS A 59 2.15 -3.26 4.39
C CYS A 59 0.85 -3.90 4.85
N LEU A 60 -0.20 -3.13 5.05
CA LEU A 60 -1.51 -3.65 5.47
C LEU A 60 -2.04 -4.66 4.46
N GLY A 61 -1.94 -4.36 3.17
CA GLY A 61 -2.41 -5.27 2.13
C GLY A 61 -1.56 -6.54 2.05
N LEU A 62 -0.24 -6.40 2.11
CA LEU A 62 0.65 -7.56 2.09
C LEU A 62 0.43 -8.46 3.31
N GLU A 63 0.28 -7.86 4.48
CA GLU A 63 0.00 -8.61 5.73
C GLU A 63 -1.33 -9.37 5.62
N TRP A 64 -2.36 -8.74 5.10
CA TRP A 64 -3.66 -9.39 4.93
C TRP A 64 -3.54 -10.60 4.00
N LEU A 65 -2.83 -10.45 2.88
CA LEU A 65 -2.62 -11.54 1.93
C LEU A 65 -1.88 -12.70 2.58
N ILE A 66 -0.86 -12.43 3.38
CA ILE A 66 -0.09 -13.43 4.09
C ILE A 66 -0.97 -14.16 5.11
N GLU A 67 -1.71 -13.41 5.92
CA GLU A 67 -2.58 -13.97 6.97
C GLU A 67 -3.68 -14.86 6.39
N ASN A 68 -4.07 -14.63 5.16
CA ASN A 68 -5.14 -15.37 4.48
C ASN A 68 -4.61 -16.42 3.50
N GLY A 69 -3.30 -16.68 3.51
CA GLY A 69 -2.73 -17.81 2.78
C GLY A 69 -2.51 -17.59 1.30
N TYR A 70 -2.40 -16.33 0.85
CA TYR A 70 -2.25 -16.01 -0.57
C TYR A 70 -0.80 -15.88 -1.04
N GLN A 71 0.19 -16.25 -0.24
CA GLN A 71 1.60 -16.08 -0.59
C GLN A 71 2.01 -16.85 -1.84
N GLY A 72 1.36 -17.97 -2.11
CA GLY A 72 1.64 -18.77 -3.31
C GLY A 72 0.98 -18.27 -4.59
N ASN A 73 0.04 -17.34 -4.48
CA ASN A 73 -0.62 -16.76 -5.65
C ASN A 73 0.28 -15.68 -6.27
N PRO A 74 0.28 -15.55 -7.61
CA PRO A 74 0.90 -14.38 -8.24
C PRO A 74 0.16 -13.12 -7.79
N VAL A 75 0.89 -12.13 -7.30
CA VAL A 75 0.32 -10.87 -6.82
C VAL A 75 0.89 -9.71 -7.62
N GLN A 76 0.02 -8.90 -8.20
CA GLN A 76 0.37 -7.68 -8.91
C GLN A 76 -0.03 -6.49 -8.04
N VAL A 77 0.97 -5.74 -7.58
CA VAL A 77 0.77 -4.57 -6.72
C VAL A 77 0.82 -3.30 -7.58
N PHE A 78 -0.18 -2.45 -7.41
CA PHE A 78 -0.31 -1.18 -8.12
C PHE A 78 -0.44 -0.03 -7.13
N GLY A 79 0.27 1.06 -7.41
CA GLY A 79 0.18 2.28 -6.63
C GLY A 79 0.61 3.48 -7.46
N ASP A 80 0.21 4.67 -7.02
CA ASP A 80 0.54 5.90 -7.73
C ASP A 80 1.72 6.66 -7.09
N SER A 81 2.32 6.10 -6.05
CA SER A 81 3.53 6.66 -5.45
C SER A 81 4.77 6.17 -6.20
N MET A 82 5.41 7.05 -6.96
CA MET A 82 6.67 6.71 -7.63
C MET A 82 7.75 6.33 -6.63
N LEU A 83 7.79 7.00 -5.48
CA LEU A 83 8.78 6.70 -4.44
C LEU A 83 8.67 5.26 -4.01
N VAL A 84 7.48 4.83 -3.58
CA VAL A 84 7.25 3.49 -3.06
C VAL A 84 7.51 2.44 -4.13
N ILE A 85 6.94 2.62 -5.30
CA ILE A 85 7.08 1.64 -6.39
C ILE A 85 8.54 1.49 -6.82
N ASN A 86 9.25 2.60 -7.00
CA ASN A 86 10.65 2.54 -7.43
C ASN A 86 11.57 1.98 -6.34
N GLN A 87 11.29 2.27 -5.07
CA GLN A 87 12.07 1.69 -3.97
C GLN A 87 11.81 0.19 -3.83
N MET A 88 10.55 -0.24 -3.95
CA MET A 88 10.21 -1.67 -3.88
C MET A 88 10.79 -2.46 -5.05
N ASN A 89 10.93 -1.84 -6.21
CA ASN A 89 11.58 -2.44 -7.39
C ASN A 89 13.10 -2.37 -7.34
N GLY A 90 13.67 -1.69 -6.36
CA GLY A 90 15.12 -1.53 -6.23
C GLY A 90 15.73 -0.50 -7.19
N THR A 91 14.90 0.25 -7.92
CA THR A 91 15.35 1.30 -8.83
C THR A 91 15.84 2.53 -8.08
N TRP A 92 15.18 2.87 -6.99
CA TRP A 92 15.57 3.96 -6.11
C TRP A 92 15.95 3.41 -4.74
N LYS A 93 16.97 4.02 -4.12
CA LYS A 93 17.40 3.63 -2.78
C LYS A 93 16.51 4.26 -1.72
N ALA A 94 16.28 3.52 -0.63
CA ALA A 94 15.69 4.07 0.58
C ALA A 94 16.83 4.26 1.59
N ARG A 95 17.02 5.49 2.07
CA ARG A 95 18.20 5.84 2.87
C ARG A 95 17.89 6.25 4.31
N GLY A 96 16.63 6.40 4.64
CA GLY A 96 16.20 6.85 5.96
C GLY A 96 15.02 7.80 5.87
N GLY A 97 14.72 8.49 6.96
CA GLY A 97 13.58 9.37 7.06
C GLY A 97 12.40 8.71 7.75
N ARG A 98 11.27 9.42 7.81
CA ARG A 98 10.08 8.98 8.54
C ARG A 98 9.57 7.61 8.09
N TYR A 99 9.64 7.31 6.80
CA TYR A 99 9.07 6.07 6.23
C TYR A 99 10.03 4.88 6.25
N TYR A 100 11.27 5.05 6.71
CA TYR A 100 12.29 4.02 6.52
C TYR A 100 11.96 2.70 7.21
N SER A 101 11.44 2.75 8.44
CA SER A 101 11.04 1.53 9.16
C SER A 101 9.88 0.82 8.45
N ASP A 102 8.96 1.58 7.87
CA ASP A 102 7.84 1.02 7.10
C ASP A 102 8.34 0.40 5.78
N TYR A 103 9.33 1.02 5.16
CA TYR A 103 10.00 0.44 3.99
C TYR A 103 10.64 -0.91 4.33
N LEU A 104 11.38 -0.98 5.43
CA LEU A 104 12.01 -2.24 5.86
C LEU A 104 10.96 -3.32 6.12
N ARG A 105 9.84 -2.96 6.72
CA ARG A 105 8.73 -3.87 6.94
C ARG A 105 8.16 -4.38 5.61
N ALA A 106 7.96 -3.50 4.64
CA ALA A 106 7.47 -3.87 3.31
C ALA A 106 8.42 -4.85 2.62
N VAL A 107 9.72 -4.64 2.74
CA VAL A 107 10.73 -5.56 2.18
C VAL A 107 10.62 -6.95 2.81
N GLU A 108 10.49 -7.02 4.14
CA GLU A 108 10.30 -8.30 4.83
C GLU A 108 9.04 -9.02 4.34
N LEU A 109 7.95 -8.29 4.22
CA LEU A 109 6.67 -8.87 3.77
C LEU A 109 6.75 -9.37 2.33
N ARG A 110 7.36 -8.57 1.45
CA ARG A 110 7.55 -8.93 0.04
C ARG A 110 8.25 -10.28 -0.11
N GLU A 111 9.24 -10.54 0.72
CA GLU A 111 10.04 -11.76 0.63
C GLU A 111 9.27 -13.04 0.95
N GLN A 112 8.10 -12.92 1.56
CA GLN A 112 7.26 -14.07 1.86
C GLN A 112 6.40 -14.53 0.68
N PHE A 113 6.41 -13.79 -0.44
CA PHE A 113 5.61 -14.10 -1.63
C PHE A 113 6.46 -14.85 -2.66
N ASP A 114 5.87 -15.86 -3.28
CA ASP A 114 6.53 -16.60 -4.36
C ASP A 114 6.70 -15.72 -5.60
N GLN A 115 5.71 -14.89 -5.90
CA GLN A 115 5.72 -14.05 -7.08
C GLN A 115 4.92 -12.77 -6.82
N VAL A 116 5.62 -11.64 -6.70
CA VAL A 116 5.00 -10.34 -6.49
C VAL A 116 5.69 -9.30 -7.36
N THR A 117 4.89 -8.47 -8.03
CA THR A 117 5.38 -7.39 -8.87
C THR A 117 4.83 -6.06 -8.39
N PHE A 118 5.57 -4.98 -8.62
CA PHE A 118 5.18 -3.63 -8.25
C PHE A 118 5.16 -2.75 -9.50
N THR A 119 4.01 -2.16 -9.79
CA THR A 119 3.81 -1.35 -10.99
C THR A 119 3.22 0.00 -10.61
N TRP A 120 3.88 1.06 -11.08
CA TRP A 120 3.33 2.40 -10.93
C TRP A 120 2.17 2.61 -11.89
N VAL A 121 1.11 3.21 -11.39
CA VAL A 121 -0.04 3.63 -12.21
C VAL A 121 -0.32 5.10 -11.95
N ARG A 122 -1.01 5.74 -12.88
CA ARG A 122 -1.45 7.12 -12.69
C ARG A 122 -2.52 7.16 -11.61
N ARG A 123 -2.66 8.32 -10.98
CA ARG A 123 -3.66 8.52 -9.93
C ARG A 123 -5.07 8.16 -10.38
N GLU A 124 -5.43 8.50 -11.61
CA GLU A 124 -6.74 8.18 -12.18
C GLU A 124 -7.02 6.68 -12.27
N GLN A 125 -5.97 5.89 -12.35
CA GLN A 125 -6.05 4.44 -12.41
C GLN A 125 -5.97 3.79 -11.03
N ASN A 126 -5.81 4.60 -9.97
CA ASN A 126 -5.75 4.15 -8.58
C ASN A 126 -6.90 4.72 -7.75
N GLN A 127 -8.00 5.09 -8.40
CA GLN A 127 -9.09 5.86 -7.79
C GLN A 127 -9.75 5.12 -6.63
N ILE A 128 -9.94 3.81 -6.74
CA ILE A 128 -10.61 3.03 -5.69
C ILE A 128 -9.78 3.07 -4.41
N ALA A 129 -8.47 2.85 -4.49
CA ALA A 129 -7.59 2.91 -3.33
C ALA A 129 -7.48 4.33 -2.78
N ASP A 130 -7.45 5.35 -3.65
CA ASP A 130 -7.45 6.75 -3.24
C ASP A 130 -8.70 7.08 -2.44
N ASP A 131 -9.87 6.69 -2.92
CA ASP A 131 -11.13 6.91 -2.21
C ASP A 131 -11.14 6.21 -0.86
N LEU A 132 -10.63 4.97 -0.79
CA LEU A 132 -10.54 4.23 0.47
C LEU A 132 -9.58 4.89 1.45
N SER A 133 -8.49 5.49 0.99
CA SER A 133 -7.53 6.19 1.85
C SER A 133 -8.11 7.47 2.44
N LYS A 134 -9.11 8.05 1.80
CA LYS A 134 -9.76 9.31 2.19
C LYS A 134 -11.15 9.12 2.79
N LYS A 135 -11.58 7.89 2.93
CA LYS A 135 -12.89 7.57 3.50
C LYS A 135 -12.84 7.81 5.00
N VAL A 136 -12.98 9.08 5.36
CA VAL A 136 -12.98 9.51 6.75
C VAL A 136 -14.22 8.93 7.42
N THR A 137 -13.99 8.14 8.43
CA THR A 137 -15.04 7.76 9.35
C THR A 137 -15.42 9.00 10.16
N VAL A 138 -16.55 9.52 9.88
CA VAL A 138 -17.11 10.63 10.65
C VAL A 138 -17.66 10.09 11.96
#